data_c489264957f9330f5da9e0a31988d6df
#
_entry.id   c489264957f9330f5da9e0a31988d6df
#
_cell.length_a   1.000
_cell.length_b   1.000
_cell.length_c   1.000
_cell.angle_alpha   90.00
_cell.angle_beta   90.00
_cell.angle_gamma   90.00
#
_symmetry.space_group_name_H-M   'P 1'
#
loop_
_entity.id
_entity.type
_entity.pdbx_description
1 polymer ?
#
loop_
_entity_poly.entity_id
_entity_poly.type
_entity_poly.pdbx_seq_one_letter_code
_entity_poly.pdbx_strand_id
1 'polypeptide(L)'
;MTKLVVTKEIEEEIDRLYEVQPDLADAVEVLLESLYEDLDLLERLHSPDTYPLHTPFFEVKIFIKARNNGYNIYFLKFKDLDNHGIIGYRIFLGFNAQRDIYYALALTDRDHAYDTSHHAYRNLCARYEQYRIPKIS
;
A
#
# COMPACT_ATOMS: atom_id res chain seq x y z
N MET A 1 -1.90 15.55 12.31
CA MET A 1 -2.97 14.62 12.02
C MET A 1 -2.62 13.82 10.76
N THR A 2 -2.72 12.52 10.87
CA THR A 2 -2.36 11.62 9.76
C THR A 2 -3.36 11.73 8.61
N LYS A 3 -2.87 11.78 7.39
CA LYS A 3 -3.69 11.86 6.18
C LYS A 3 -3.33 10.74 5.21
N LEU A 4 -4.28 10.38 4.38
CA LEU A 4 -4.05 9.47 3.26
C LEU A 4 -4.26 10.23 1.95
N VAL A 5 -3.28 10.14 1.06
CA VAL A 5 -3.39 10.64 -0.30
C VAL A 5 -3.49 9.44 -1.24
N VAL A 6 -4.58 9.35 -1.96
CA VAL A 6 -4.77 8.32 -3.00
C VAL A 6 -4.22 8.89 -4.29
N THR A 7 -3.10 8.35 -4.75
CA THR A 7 -2.40 8.90 -5.91
C THR A 7 -3.13 8.59 -7.20
N LYS A 8 -2.89 9.41 -8.22
CA LYS A 8 -3.43 9.20 -9.55
C LYS A 8 -3.00 7.85 -10.12
N GLU A 9 -1.76 7.47 -9.86
CA GLU A 9 -1.20 6.23 -10.37
C GLU A 9 -1.96 5.01 -9.86
N ILE A 10 -2.27 4.98 -8.55
CA ILE A 10 -3.02 3.85 -8.00
C ILE A 10 -4.46 3.84 -8.51
N GLU A 11 -5.07 5.00 -8.73
CA GLU A 11 -6.41 5.09 -9.29
C GLU A 11 -6.47 4.48 -10.70
N GLU A 12 -5.45 4.74 -11.51
CA GLU A 12 -5.34 4.14 -12.83
C GLU A 12 -5.18 2.61 -12.76
N GLU A 13 -4.43 2.14 -11.78
CA GLU A 13 -4.25 0.71 -11.58
C GLU A 13 -5.52 0.03 -11.11
N ILE A 14 -6.29 0.69 -10.26
CA ILE A 14 -7.60 0.19 -9.82
C ILE A 14 -8.56 0.11 -11.02
N ASP A 15 -8.57 1.13 -11.86
CA ASP A 15 -9.42 1.13 -13.07
C ASP A 15 -9.09 -0.04 -13.98
N ARG A 16 -7.82 -0.34 -14.17
CA ARG A 16 -7.41 -1.50 -14.96
C ARG A 16 -7.81 -2.82 -14.29
N LEU A 17 -7.75 -2.86 -12.96
CA LEU A 17 -8.15 -4.06 -12.22
C LEU A 17 -9.65 -4.33 -12.37
N TYR A 18 -10.48 -3.28 -12.47
CA TYR A 18 -11.91 -3.45 -12.70
C TYR A 18 -12.22 -4.21 -13.98
N GLU A 19 -11.35 -4.15 -14.97
CA GLU A 19 -11.55 -4.84 -16.24
C GLU A 19 -11.35 -6.34 -16.14
N VAL A 20 -10.53 -6.81 -15.18
CA VAL A 20 -10.17 -8.23 -15.07
C VAL A 20 -10.66 -8.89 -13.78
N GLN A 21 -10.70 -8.15 -12.68
CA GLN A 21 -11.11 -8.65 -11.38
C GLN A 21 -11.94 -7.59 -10.63
N PRO A 22 -13.19 -7.35 -11.07
CA PRO A 22 -13.98 -6.26 -10.50
C PRO A 22 -14.26 -6.41 -9.01
N ASP A 23 -14.42 -7.63 -8.51
CA ASP A 23 -14.68 -7.84 -7.08
C ASP A 23 -13.45 -7.45 -6.23
N LEU A 24 -12.27 -7.74 -6.72
CA LEU A 24 -11.04 -7.33 -6.03
C LEU A 24 -10.87 -5.81 -6.09
N ALA A 25 -11.16 -5.21 -7.24
CA ALA A 25 -11.09 -3.76 -7.38
C ALA A 25 -12.04 -3.06 -6.42
N ASP A 26 -13.27 -3.57 -6.25
CA ASP A 26 -14.22 -3.05 -5.27
C ASP A 26 -13.65 -3.15 -3.85
N ALA A 27 -13.02 -4.28 -3.51
CA ALA A 27 -12.43 -4.47 -2.19
C ALA A 27 -11.28 -3.48 -1.94
N VAL A 28 -10.48 -3.20 -2.96
CA VAL A 28 -9.40 -2.21 -2.87
C VAL A 28 -9.97 -0.82 -2.59
N GLU A 29 -11.01 -0.43 -3.32
CA GLU A 29 -11.62 0.88 -3.11
C GLU A 29 -12.25 1.02 -1.74
N VAL A 30 -12.95 -0.01 -1.28
CA VAL A 30 -13.54 -0.02 0.06
C VAL A 30 -12.46 0.12 1.13
N LEU A 31 -11.35 -0.57 0.97
CA LEU A 31 -10.26 -0.48 1.93
C LEU A 31 -9.64 0.92 1.96
N LEU A 32 -9.37 1.50 0.80
CA LEU A 32 -8.81 2.86 0.73
C LEU A 32 -9.76 3.88 1.31
N GLU A 33 -11.06 3.74 1.05
CA GLU A 33 -12.08 4.61 1.60
C GLU A 33 -12.16 4.50 3.13
N SER A 34 -12.06 3.27 3.65
CA SER A 34 -12.04 3.04 5.10
C SER A 34 -10.84 3.70 5.76
N LEU A 35 -9.66 3.61 5.15
CA LEU A 35 -8.46 4.26 5.66
C LEU A 35 -8.56 5.78 5.57
N TYR A 36 -9.18 6.28 4.53
CA TYR A 36 -9.35 7.72 4.35
C TYR A 36 -10.27 8.32 5.41
N GLU A 37 -11.30 7.58 5.81
CA GLU A 37 -12.32 8.06 6.75
C GLU A 37 -12.00 7.78 8.21
N ASP A 38 -11.25 6.70 8.48
CA ASP A 38 -10.96 6.27 9.85
C ASP A 38 -9.54 6.70 10.24
N LEU A 39 -9.41 7.86 10.85
CA LEU A 39 -8.12 8.42 11.25
C LEU A 39 -7.40 7.56 12.27
N ASP A 40 -8.12 6.93 13.20
CA ASP A 40 -7.51 6.06 14.19
C ASP A 40 -6.87 4.85 13.54
N LEU A 41 -7.56 4.25 12.60
CA LEU A 41 -7.03 3.12 11.84
C LEU A 41 -5.78 3.54 11.05
N LEU A 42 -5.85 4.68 10.39
CA LEU A 42 -4.74 5.19 9.59
C LEU A 42 -3.51 5.51 10.46
N GLU A 43 -3.72 6.12 11.63
CA GLU A 43 -2.63 6.47 12.53
C GLU A 43 -1.88 5.26 13.07
N ARG A 44 -2.53 4.10 13.14
CA ARG A 44 -1.94 2.89 13.68
C ARG A 44 -1.14 2.10 12.65
N LEU A 45 -1.21 2.46 11.38
CA LEU A 45 -0.52 1.72 10.32
C LEU A 45 1.01 1.71 10.48
N HIS A 46 1.57 2.78 11.03
CA HIS A 46 3.03 2.91 11.15
C HIS A 46 3.60 2.25 12.41
N SER A 47 2.78 1.52 13.15
CA SER A 47 3.24 0.79 14.34
C SER A 47 2.91 -0.71 14.26
N PRO A 48 3.17 -1.37 13.12
CA PRO A 48 2.76 -2.76 12.94
C PRO A 48 3.52 -3.74 13.82
N ASP A 49 4.73 -3.40 14.27
CA ASP A 49 5.57 -4.29 15.06
C ASP A 49 5.13 -4.36 16.52
N THR A 50 4.67 -3.25 17.07
CA THR A 50 4.25 -3.18 18.45
C THR A 50 2.81 -3.58 18.64
N TYR A 51 2.01 -3.42 17.61
CA TYR A 51 0.61 -3.72 17.65
C TYR A 51 0.16 -4.13 16.25
N PRO A 52 0.20 -5.41 15.92
CA PRO A 52 -0.20 -5.86 14.59
C PRO A 52 -1.62 -5.40 14.30
N LEU A 53 -1.78 -4.62 13.25
CA LEU A 53 -3.08 -4.12 12.87
C LEU A 53 -3.77 -5.16 12.02
N HIS A 54 -4.74 -5.84 12.63
CA HIS A 54 -5.54 -6.85 11.96
C HIS A 54 -7.00 -6.42 11.95
N THR A 55 -7.57 -6.50 10.79
CA THR A 55 -9.02 -6.42 10.65
C THR A 55 -9.49 -7.69 9.95
N PRO A 56 -10.78 -7.93 9.84
CA PRO A 56 -11.26 -9.03 9.04
C PRO A 56 -10.81 -8.94 7.57
N PHE A 57 -10.38 -7.77 7.11
CA PHE A 57 -10.15 -7.50 5.69
C PHE A 57 -8.68 -7.40 5.31
N PHE A 58 -7.81 -6.93 6.20
CA PHE A 58 -6.42 -6.71 5.81
C PHE A 58 -5.45 -6.79 6.98
N GLU A 59 -4.17 -6.86 6.63
CA GLU A 59 -3.04 -6.84 7.54
C GLU A 59 -1.99 -5.89 6.96
N VAL A 60 -1.38 -5.05 7.80
CA VAL A 60 -0.32 -4.14 7.36
C VAL A 60 1.04 -4.73 7.72
N LYS A 61 2.01 -4.58 6.79
CA LYS A 61 3.38 -5.02 7.00
C LYS A 61 4.37 -4.00 6.46
N ILE A 62 5.57 -4.00 7.05
CA ILE A 62 6.68 -3.19 6.54
C ILE A 62 7.28 -3.90 5.32
N PHE A 63 7.51 -3.15 4.26
CA PHE A 63 8.21 -3.68 3.09
C PHE A 63 9.72 -3.64 3.36
N ILE A 64 10.26 -4.73 3.87
CA ILE A 64 11.64 -4.79 4.36
C ILE A 64 12.67 -4.47 3.28
N LYS A 65 12.52 -5.05 2.09
CA LYS A 65 13.47 -4.82 0.99
C LYS A 65 13.54 -3.34 0.60
N ALA A 66 12.40 -2.67 0.56
CA ALA A 66 12.35 -1.25 0.26
C ALA A 66 12.98 -0.43 1.39
N ARG A 67 12.70 -0.79 2.64
CA ARG A 67 13.26 -0.10 3.79
C ARG A 67 14.79 -0.20 3.81
N ASN A 68 15.33 -1.34 3.44
CA ASN A 68 16.77 -1.53 3.34
C ASN A 68 17.41 -0.61 2.29
N ASN A 69 16.63 -0.15 1.33
CA ASN A 69 17.06 0.80 0.31
C ASN A 69 16.70 2.25 0.64
N GLY A 70 16.21 2.51 1.85
CA GLY A 70 15.89 3.86 2.31
C GLY A 70 14.47 4.31 2.07
N TYR A 71 13.59 3.43 1.59
CA TYR A 71 12.20 3.77 1.29
C TYR A 71 11.29 3.35 2.44
N ASN A 72 10.54 4.30 2.98
CA ASN A 72 9.61 4.03 4.08
C ASN A 72 8.27 3.58 3.49
N ILE A 73 8.22 2.32 3.09
CA ILE A 73 7.07 1.74 2.40
C ILE A 73 6.48 0.61 3.23
N TYR A 74 5.15 0.65 3.35
CA TYR A 74 4.34 -0.39 3.97
C TYR A 74 3.48 -1.03 2.89
N PHE A 75 2.98 -2.22 3.14
CA PHE A 75 2.00 -2.80 2.23
C PHE A 75 0.83 -3.40 2.99
N LEU A 76 -0.33 -3.40 2.32
CA LEU A 76 -1.56 -3.96 2.84
C LEU A 76 -1.85 -5.28 2.13
N LYS A 77 -2.11 -6.29 2.93
CA LYS A 77 -2.36 -7.65 2.48
C LYS A 77 -3.83 -7.99 2.76
N PHE A 78 -4.55 -8.42 1.73
CA PHE A 78 -5.95 -8.79 1.87
C PHE A 78 -6.07 -10.20 2.44
N LYS A 79 -6.71 -10.35 3.58
CA LYS A 79 -6.77 -11.65 4.26
C LYS A 79 -7.82 -12.57 3.66
N ASP A 80 -9.04 -12.09 3.52
CA ASP A 80 -10.15 -12.94 3.08
C ASP A 80 -10.10 -13.26 1.58
N LEU A 81 -9.68 -12.30 0.78
CA LEU A 81 -9.62 -12.46 -0.66
C LEU A 81 -8.54 -13.46 -1.08
N ASP A 82 -7.45 -13.54 -0.31
CA ASP A 82 -6.40 -14.52 -0.59
C ASP A 82 -6.92 -15.93 -0.44
N ASN A 83 -7.88 -16.17 0.47
CA ASN A 83 -8.49 -17.47 0.68
C ASN A 83 -9.47 -17.86 -0.41
N HIS A 84 -9.87 -16.92 -1.25
CA HIS A 84 -10.80 -17.15 -2.36
C HIS A 84 -10.09 -17.25 -3.71
N GLY A 85 -8.78 -17.45 -3.71
CA GLY A 85 -8.00 -17.57 -4.93
C GLY A 85 -7.61 -16.26 -5.57
N ILE A 86 -7.98 -15.13 -4.99
CA ILE A 86 -7.59 -13.81 -5.46
C ILE A 86 -6.35 -13.41 -4.67
N ILE A 87 -5.23 -13.99 -5.02
CA ILE A 87 -3.99 -13.85 -4.26
C ILE A 87 -2.98 -12.98 -4.99
N GLY A 88 -2.04 -12.47 -4.23
CA GLY A 88 -0.86 -11.83 -4.76
C GLY A 88 -0.91 -10.33 -4.83
N TYR A 89 -2.10 -9.71 -4.87
CA TYR A 89 -2.18 -8.26 -4.95
C TYR A 89 -1.95 -7.60 -3.60
N ARG A 90 -1.23 -6.48 -3.64
CA ARG A 90 -0.89 -5.69 -2.44
C ARG A 90 -1.06 -4.22 -2.76
N ILE A 91 -1.49 -3.45 -1.75
CA ILE A 91 -1.48 -1.98 -1.83
C ILE A 91 -0.21 -1.52 -1.13
N PHE A 92 0.60 -0.72 -1.83
CA PHE A 92 1.84 -0.20 -1.30
C PHE A 92 1.68 1.26 -0.91
N LEU A 93 2.03 1.56 0.34
CA LEU A 93 1.89 2.89 0.93
C LEU A 93 3.27 3.46 1.25
N GLY A 94 3.56 4.66 0.77
CA GLY A 94 4.74 5.40 1.20
C GLY A 94 4.36 6.32 2.35
N PHE A 95 5.12 6.32 3.43
CA PHE A 95 4.83 7.16 4.58
C PHE A 95 5.81 8.30 4.71
N ASN A 96 5.28 9.53 4.65
CA ASN A 96 6.05 10.74 4.93
C ASN A 96 5.91 11.06 6.42
N ALA A 97 6.89 10.64 7.21
CA ALA A 97 6.86 10.81 8.66
C ALA A 97 6.95 12.28 9.09
N GLN A 98 7.60 13.13 8.29
CA GLN A 98 7.74 14.54 8.60
C GLN A 98 6.41 15.29 8.49
N ARG A 99 5.58 14.89 7.55
CA ARG A 99 4.27 15.51 7.30
C ARG A 99 3.11 14.68 7.81
N ASP A 100 3.38 13.48 8.28
CA ASP A 100 2.35 12.55 8.76
C ASP A 100 1.33 12.22 7.67
N ILE A 101 1.83 11.89 6.49
CA ILE A 101 1.00 11.58 5.32
C ILE A 101 1.38 10.21 4.74
N TYR A 102 0.36 9.38 4.52
CA TYR A 102 0.49 8.16 3.73
C TYR A 102 0.10 8.45 2.29
N TYR A 103 0.89 7.93 1.36
CA TYR A 103 0.57 7.99 -0.06
C TYR A 103 0.29 6.57 -0.55
N ALA A 104 -0.91 6.32 -1.06
CA ALA A 104 -1.22 5.05 -1.71
C ALA A 104 -0.57 5.08 -3.09
N LEU A 105 0.59 4.44 -3.20
CA LEU A 105 1.46 4.58 -4.36
C LEU A 105 1.19 3.57 -5.46
N ALA A 106 0.85 2.34 -5.10
CA ALA A 106 0.73 1.29 -6.11
C ALA A 106 -0.19 0.16 -5.65
N LEU A 107 -0.87 -0.41 -6.61
CA LEU A 107 -1.61 -1.67 -6.47
C LEU A 107 -0.98 -2.63 -7.46
N THR A 108 -0.32 -3.65 -6.98
CA THR A 108 0.36 -4.58 -7.86
C THR A 108 0.50 -5.96 -7.24
N ASP A 109 0.85 -6.92 -8.07
CA ASP A 109 1.13 -8.28 -7.71
C ASP A 109 2.36 -8.33 -6.80
N ARG A 110 2.26 -9.10 -5.71
CA ARG A 110 3.35 -9.21 -4.72
C ARG A 110 4.64 -9.74 -5.33
N ASP A 111 4.54 -10.71 -6.23
CA ASP A 111 5.70 -11.36 -6.80
C ASP A 111 6.54 -10.38 -7.61
N HIS A 112 5.87 -9.48 -8.34
CA HIS A 112 6.55 -8.46 -9.13
C HIS A 112 7.12 -7.35 -8.25
N ALA A 113 6.36 -6.87 -7.29
CA ALA A 113 6.82 -5.78 -6.42
C ALA A 113 7.94 -6.23 -5.48
N TYR A 114 7.94 -7.49 -5.06
CA TYR A 114 8.97 -8.02 -4.17
C TYR A 114 10.28 -8.31 -4.89
N ASP A 115 10.27 -8.38 -6.20
CA ASP A 115 11.47 -8.56 -7.01
C ASP A 115 12.07 -7.19 -7.31
N THR A 116 13.16 -6.85 -6.61
CA THR A 116 13.77 -5.53 -6.72
C THR A 116 14.39 -5.27 -8.09
N SER A 117 14.52 -6.29 -8.94
CA SER A 117 14.96 -6.12 -10.32
C SER A 117 13.82 -5.87 -11.29
N HIS A 118 12.56 -6.07 -10.85
CA HIS A 118 11.39 -5.91 -11.70
C HIS A 118 10.98 -4.45 -11.81
N HIS A 119 10.43 -4.07 -12.97
CA HIS A 119 10.01 -2.69 -13.20
C HIS A 119 8.90 -2.23 -12.24
N ALA A 120 8.08 -3.13 -11.71
CA ALA A 120 7.05 -2.78 -10.73
C ALA A 120 7.67 -2.20 -9.45
N TYR A 121 8.75 -2.80 -8.97
CA TYR A 121 9.48 -2.28 -7.82
C TYR A 121 10.11 -0.92 -8.14
N ARG A 122 10.75 -0.81 -9.31
CA ARG A 122 11.36 0.45 -9.73
C ARG A 122 10.34 1.57 -9.86
N ASN A 123 9.16 1.24 -10.40
CA ASN A 123 8.07 2.21 -10.49
C ASN A 123 7.57 2.65 -9.12
N LEU A 124 7.48 1.72 -8.18
CA LEU A 124 7.09 2.03 -6.80
C LEU A 124 8.07 3.03 -6.17
N CYS A 125 9.36 2.76 -6.31
CA CYS A 125 10.40 3.66 -5.79
C CYS A 125 10.38 5.02 -6.49
N ALA A 126 10.16 5.04 -7.80
CA ALA A 126 10.09 6.27 -8.57
C ALA A 126 8.90 7.13 -8.13
N ARG A 127 7.76 6.51 -7.86
CA ARG A 127 6.57 7.21 -7.34
C ARG A 127 6.84 7.77 -5.95
N TYR A 128 7.52 7.00 -5.10
CA TYR A 128 7.91 7.46 -3.77
C TYR A 128 8.72 8.76 -3.88
N GLU A 129 9.70 8.81 -4.78
CA GLU A 129 10.51 9.99 -4.99
C GLU A 129 9.74 11.13 -5.66
N GLN A 130 8.84 10.79 -6.57
CA GLN A 130 7.98 11.79 -7.25
C GLN A 130 7.14 12.59 -6.25
N TYR A 131 6.62 11.93 -5.22
CA TYR A 131 5.83 12.59 -4.19
C TYR A 131 6.68 13.20 -3.07
N ARG A 132 8.00 13.19 -3.25
CA ARG A 132 8.97 13.82 -2.34
C ARG A 132 8.88 13.29 -0.92
N ILE A 133 8.63 12.01 -0.79
CA ILE A 133 8.61 11.36 0.51
C ILE A 133 10.07 11.18 0.96
N PRO A 134 10.44 11.66 2.15
CA PRO A 134 11.84 11.57 2.61
C PRO A 134 12.27 10.12 2.77
N LYS A 135 13.49 9.83 2.35
CA LYS A 135 14.08 8.52 2.58
C LYS A 135 14.51 8.40 4.04
N ILE A 136 14.46 7.18 4.55
CA ILE A 136 15.01 6.85 5.85
C ILE A 136 16.44 6.36 5.62
N SER A 137 17.37 7.03 6.25
CA SER A 137 18.78 6.71 6.05
C SER A 137 19.28 5.66 7.04
#